data_f2a927877848575312d542ed3357eade
#
_entry.id   f2a927877848575312d542ed3357eade
#
_cell.length_a   1.000
_cell.length_b   1.000
_cell.length_c   1.000
_cell.angle_alpha   90.00
_cell.angle_beta   90.00
_cell.angle_gamma   90.00
#
_symmetry.space_group_name_H-M   'P 1'
#
loop_
_entity.id
_entity.type
_entity.pdbx_description
1 polymer ?
#
loop_
_entity_poly.entity_id
_entity_poly.type
_entity_poly.pdbx_seq_one_letter_code
_entity_poly.pdbx_strand_id
1 'polypeptide(L)' 'NLSAFSFDSGEVLIGKISPFDTFLQIIEGNAEIIIDDQSNLLEMGESIIVPAHSSNTIKAHQRFKMLSTVIKHGYEDIIL' A
#
# COMPACT_ATOMS: atom_id res chain seq x y z
N ASN A 1 11.34 0.85 6.12
CA ASN A 1 11.49 -0.33 5.27
C ASN A 1 10.83 -0.12 3.93
N LEU A 2 11.58 -0.30 2.87
CA LEU A 2 11.09 -0.20 1.51
C LEU A 2 10.99 -1.60 0.91
N SER A 3 9.83 -1.93 0.36
CA SER A 3 9.62 -3.20 -0.31
C SER A 3 9.02 -2.96 -1.69
N ALA A 4 9.41 -3.80 -2.65
CA ALA A 4 8.87 -3.75 -3.99
C ALA A 4 8.03 -5.00 -4.25
N PHE A 5 6.88 -4.80 -4.87
CA PHE A 5 5.94 -5.89 -5.17
C PHE A 5 5.57 -5.88 -6.65
N SER A 6 5.38 -7.08 -7.18
CA SER A 6 4.92 -7.28 -8.54
C SER A 6 3.67 -8.16 -8.48
N PHE A 7 2.60 -7.73 -9.14
CA PHE A 7 1.33 -8.45 -9.14
C PHE A 7 0.93 -8.80 -10.55
N ASP A 8 0.44 -10.02 -10.73
CA ASP A 8 -0.17 -10.43 -12.01
C ASP A 8 -1.67 -10.15 -11.96
N SER A 9 -2.26 -10.01 -13.15
CA SER A 9 -3.70 -9.80 -13.29
C SER A 9 -4.48 -10.86 -12.50
N GLY A 10 -5.46 -10.41 -11.74
CA GLY A 10 -6.32 -11.27 -10.94
C GLY A 10 -5.84 -11.55 -9.53
N GLU A 11 -4.62 -11.18 -9.20
CA GLU A 11 -4.11 -11.39 -7.84
C GLU A 11 -4.75 -10.42 -6.85
N VAL A 12 -4.95 -10.90 -5.63
CA VAL A 12 -5.51 -10.11 -4.53
C VAL A 12 -4.63 -10.32 -3.30
N LEU A 13 -4.20 -9.23 -2.69
CA LEU A 13 -3.44 -9.28 -1.45
C LEU A 13 -4.25 -8.63 -0.34
N ILE A 14 -4.55 -9.39 0.70
CA ILE A 14 -5.19 -8.85 1.90
C ILE A 14 -4.07 -8.50 2.87
N GLY A 15 -3.87 -7.20 3.08
CA GLY A 15 -2.81 -6.71 3.94
C GLY A 15 -3.12 -6.91 5.41
N LYS A 16 -2.07 -7.07 6.19
CA LYS A 16 -2.22 -7.16 7.65
C LYS A 16 -2.43 -5.77 8.21
N ILE A 17 -3.23 -5.67 9.27
CA ILE A 17 -3.39 -4.42 9.99
C ILE A 17 -2.08 -4.13 10.72
N SER A 18 -1.53 -2.96 10.46
CA SER A 18 -0.24 -2.55 11.01
C SER A 18 -0.41 -1.41 12.01
N PRO A 19 0.42 -1.33 13.06
CA PRO A 19 0.41 -0.17 13.95
C PRO A 19 1.08 1.05 13.37
N PHE A 20 1.60 0.96 12.15
CA PHE A 20 2.28 2.06 11.47
C PHE A 20 1.57 2.44 10.19
N ASP A 21 1.74 3.70 9.76
CA ASP A 21 1.28 4.13 8.45
C ASP A 21 2.14 3.48 7.37
N THR A 22 1.53 3.17 6.24
CA THR A 22 2.24 2.59 5.10
C THR A 22 2.01 3.45 3.88
N PHE A 23 3.10 3.86 3.22
CA PHE A 23 3.06 4.61 1.98
C PHE A 23 3.15 3.63 0.82
N LEU A 24 2.18 3.69 -0.10
CA LEU A 24 2.15 2.84 -1.30
C LEU A 24 2.23 3.73 -2.54
N GLN A 25 3.07 3.35 -3.49
CA GLN A 25 3.20 4.07 -4.75
C GLN A 25 3.20 3.10 -5.92
N ILE A 26 2.37 3.39 -6.93
CA ILE A 26 2.31 2.58 -8.14
C ILE A 26 3.41 3.05 -9.08
N ILE A 27 4.34 2.16 -9.42
CA ILE A 27 5.45 2.49 -10.30
C ILE A 27 5.26 1.99 -11.71
N GLU A 28 4.32 1.07 -11.92
CA GLU A 28 4.00 0.54 -13.25
C GLU A 28 2.58 -0.02 -13.21
N GLY A 29 1.77 0.30 -14.23
CA GLY A 29 0.39 -0.19 -14.33
C GLY A 29 -0.56 0.59 -13.46
N ASN A 30 -1.60 -0.09 -12.98
CA ASN A 30 -2.58 0.50 -12.06
C ASN A 30 -3.09 -0.55 -11.09
N ALA A 31 -3.66 -0.10 -9.98
CA ALA A 31 -4.14 -1.00 -8.94
C ALA A 31 -5.37 -0.41 -8.25
N GLU A 32 -6.18 -1.29 -7.67
CA GLU A 32 -7.26 -0.90 -6.79
C GLU A 32 -6.84 -1.19 -5.36
N ILE A 33 -6.83 -0.16 -4.50
CA ILE A 33 -6.47 -0.31 -3.09
C ILE A 33 -7.68 0.05 -2.26
N ILE A 34 -8.21 -0.93 -1.52
CA ILE A 34 -9.39 -0.76 -0.69
C ILE A 34 -8.94 -0.58 0.75
N ILE A 35 -9.23 0.59 1.32
CA ILE A 35 -8.86 0.94 2.69
C ILE A 35 -10.16 1.15 3.48
N ASP A 36 -10.38 0.35 4.51
CA ASP A 36 -11.58 0.40 5.34
C ASP A 36 -12.85 0.44 4.48
N ASP A 37 -12.93 -0.50 3.53
CA ASP A 37 -14.05 -0.66 2.60
C ASP A 37 -14.21 0.45 1.57
N GLN A 38 -13.26 1.38 1.50
CA GLN A 38 -13.28 2.46 0.52
C GLN A 38 -12.29 2.18 -0.59
N SER A 39 -12.78 2.11 -1.83
CA SER A 39 -11.96 1.79 -3.00
C SER A 39 -11.23 3.01 -3.52
N ASN A 40 -9.95 2.84 -3.82
CA ASN A 40 -9.10 3.88 -4.41
C ASN A 40 -8.40 3.29 -5.63
N LEU A 41 -8.64 3.88 -6.79
CA LEU A 41 -7.98 3.45 -8.03
C LEU A 41 -6.76 4.32 -8.25
N LEU A 42 -5.59 3.68 -8.28
CA LEU A 42 -4.32 4.38 -8.46
C LEU A 42 -3.69 4.00 -9.79
N GLU A 43 -3.19 4.99 -10.49
CA GLU A 43 -2.46 4.81 -11.73
C GLU A 43 -0.97 5.04 -11.51
N MET A 44 -0.18 4.73 -12.53
CA MET A 44 1.28 4.89 -12.46
C MET A 44 1.66 6.29 -11.97
N GLY A 45 2.54 6.34 -10.99
CA GLY A 45 3.00 7.58 -10.38
C GLY A 45 2.18 8.03 -9.19
N GLU A 46 0.96 7.53 -9.03
CA GLU A 46 0.11 7.90 -7.91
C GLU A 46 0.45 7.12 -6.66
N SER A 47 0.15 7.71 -5.51
CA SER A 47 0.46 7.13 -4.22
C SER A 47 -0.70 7.33 -3.24
N ILE A 48 -0.66 6.55 -2.16
CA ILE A 48 -1.66 6.65 -1.10
C ILE A 48 -1.00 6.23 0.22
N ILE A 49 -1.53 6.74 1.32
CA ILE A 49 -1.11 6.29 2.65
C ILE A 49 -2.21 5.43 3.22
N VAL A 50 -1.83 4.21 3.65
CA VAL A 50 -2.70 3.33 4.42
C VAL A 50 -2.46 3.69 5.87
N PRO A 51 -3.43 4.33 6.56
CA PRO A 51 -3.23 4.74 7.95
C PRO A 51 -3.02 3.55 8.88
N ALA A 52 -2.32 3.79 9.98
CA ALA A 52 -2.15 2.78 11.01
C ALA A 52 -3.52 2.26 11.45
N HIS A 53 -3.58 0.96 11.74
CA HIS A 53 -4.78 0.27 12.24
C HIS A 53 -5.94 0.17 11.24
N SER A 54 -5.70 0.52 9.97
CA SER A 54 -6.69 0.38 8.91
C SER A 54 -6.57 -0.98 8.24
N SER A 55 -7.71 -1.52 7.77
CA SER A 55 -7.67 -2.69 6.90
C SER A 55 -7.33 -2.25 5.48
N ASN A 56 -6.71 -3.14 4.71
CA ASN A 56 -6.45 -2.83 3.30
C ASN A 56 -6.47 -4.11 2.46
N THR A 57 -6.89 -3.95 1.21
CA THR A 57 -6.88 -5.02 0.23
C THR A 57 -6.40 -4.43 -1.09
N ILE A 58 -5.46 -5.10 -1.73
CA ILE A 58 -4.90 -4.65 -2.99
C ILE A 58 -5.35 -5.62 -4.07
N LYS A 59 -6.00 -5.12 -5.11
CA LYS A 59 -6.51 -5.93 -6.21
C LYS A 59 -5.82 -5.56 -7.52
N ALA A 60 -5.31 -6.57 -8.20
CA ALA A 60 -4.66 -6.42 -9.50
C ALA A 60 -5.68 -6.73 -10.60
N HIS A 61 -6.24 -5.71 -11.23
CA HIS A 61 -7.10 -5.90 -12.40
C HIS A 61 -6.26 -6.13 -13.65
N GLN A 62 -5.00 -5.72 -13.59
CA GLN A 62 -3.99 -5.99 -14.61
C GLN A 62 -2.64 -6.05 -13.90
N ARG A 63 -1.60 -6.44 -14.61
CA ARG A 63 -0.26 -6.49 -14.02
C ARG A 63 0.18 -5.10 -13.58
N PHE A 64 0.76 -5.00 -12.39
CA PHE A 64 1.29 -3.74 -11.90
C PHE A 64 2.47 -3.97 -10.95
N LYS A 65 3.23 -2.91 -10.71
CA LYS A 65 4.32 -2.92 -9.73
C LYS A 65 4.14 -1.77 -8.77
N MET A 66 4.52 -1.99 -7.52
CA MET A 66 4.29 -1.05 -6.44
C MET A 66 5.46 -1.05 -5.47
N LEU A 67 5.73 0.12 -4.88
CA LEU A 67 6.64 0.27 -3.77
C LEU A 67 5.84 0.47 -2.50
N SER A 68 6.30 -0.13 -1.41
CA SER A 68 5.67 0.01 -0.10
C SER A 68 6.72 0.44 0.91
N THR A 69 6.41 1.48 1.69
CA THR A 69 7.30 2.00 2.71
C THR A 69 6.54 2.14 4.02
N VAL A 70 7.03 1.51 5.07
CA VAL A 70 6.44 1.63 6.40
C VAL A 70 7.03 2.86 7.08
N ILE A 71 6.16 3.72 7.59
CA ILE A 71 6.56 4.98 8.23
C ILE A 71 6.50 4.80 9.74
N LYS A 72 7.65 4.89 10.39
CA LYS A 72 7.77 4.66 11.85
C LYS A 72 8.20 5.90 12.60
N HIS A 73 7.71 7.07 12.20
CA HIS A 73 8.18 8.32 12.80
C HIS A 73 7.84 8.45 14.28
N GLY A 74 6.72 7.90 14.72
CA GLY A 74 6.38 7.95 16.14
C GLY A 74 7.35 7.16 17.00
N TYR A 75 7.87 6.08 16.46
CA TYR A 75 8.85 5.27 17.13
C TYR A 75 10.20 5.99 17.26
N GLU A 76 10.55 6.75 16.24
CA GLU A 76 11.79 7.54 16.25
C GLU A 76 11.78 8.59 17.35
N ASP A 77 10.62 9.22 17.56
CA ASP A 77 10.48 10.23 18.59
C ASP A 77 10.76 9.67 19.98
N ILE A 78 10.46 8.42 20.21
CA ILE A 78 10.70 7.77 21.50
C ILE A 78 12.18 7.54 21.73
N ILE A 79 12.93 7.28 20.68
CA ILE A 79 14.36 6.99 20.77
C ILE A 79 15.16 8.24 21.07
N LEU A 80 14.69 9.36 20.64
CA LEU A 80 15.36 10.63 20.85
C LEU A 80 15.24 11.10 22.30
#